data_45d5db7720657cdef6348eb2c68baa3a
#
_entry.id   45d5db7720657cdef6348eb2c68baa3a
#
_cell.length_a   1.000
_cell.length_b   1.000
_cell.length_c   1.000
_cell.angle_alpha   90.00
_cell.angle_beta   90.00
_cell.angle_gamma   90.00
#
_symmetry.space_group_name_H-M   'P 1'
#
loop_
_entity.id
_entity.type
_entity.pdbx_description
1 polymer ?
#
loop_
_entity_poly.entity_id
_entity_poly.type
_entity_poly.pdbx_seq_one_letter_code
_entity_poly.pdbx_strand_id
1 'polypeptide(L)'
;ASATLNGTALETFPKESDPYIPKTVTCTNGSIGQWNTEKQKIELTTVNLPTSCVVDFTEGYTVTLNATNGTVTAPVSKTIGRSGTATFTVTPNDGYKAELETNTCGGTLSGNTYTISNITSNKTCSIAFKKNGTSLATLIQTNAVNENGYRYEGSDPNNYITMEKTDGTKETWRIIGLFPDGANGEDVIRVRKAEYEEVIYDDGENNVAYIYKNTVENKNNLLAYTDSILNKNYLAAPVDVCSNCVNYWPKTALYSSWSEIHNITNYKNTVNYKIYLGTTSEYKVITVSGWYEAERGTTAGATAKSSYSSATTFTGSVGLIYPSDYGYGVLASDCERTMTPYNYNGTASCYNKNWLYQGNSAAQWLISPGVTSAHDTFQIQSNGITSLNSILESDNFSNGVTSGLASPVMALSSDVLVSGSGTKTDPYVMQ
;
A
#
# COMPACT_ATOMS: atom_id res chain seq x y z
N ALA A 1 38.27 -55.90 -7.95
CA ALA A 1 37.16 -54.96 -7.96
C ALA A 1 36.92 -54.49 -9.39
N SER A 2 35.66 -54.21 -9.78
CA SER A 2 35.27 -53.69 -11.05
C SER A 2 34.24 -52.55 -10.84
N ALA A 3 34.02 -51.79 -11.91
CA ALA A 3 33.06 -50.73 -11.91
C ALA A 3 32.00 -50.94 -12.97
N THR A 4 30.77 -50.50 -12.71
CA THR A 4 29.68 -50.40 -13.68
C THR A 4 29.06 -49.02 -13.67
N LEU A 5 28.43 -48.63 -14.79
CA LEU A 5 27.61 -47.43 -14.88
C LEU A 5 26.17 -47.87 -15.19
N ASN A 6 25.28 -47.69 -14.21
CA ASN A 6 23.90 -48.16 -14.30
C ASN A 6 23.81 -49.66 -14.70
N GLY A 7 24.70 -50.49 -14.13
CA GLY A 7 24.79 -51.91 -14.42
C GLY A 7 25.62 -52.31 -15.64
N THR A 8 26.07 -51.37 -16.48
CA THR A 8 26.94 -51.68 -17.64
C THR A 8 28.41 -51.57 -17.23
N ALA A 9 29.21 -52.62 -17.56
CA ALA A 9 30.63 -52.70 -17.18
C ALA A 9 31.42 -51.51 -17.74
N LEU A 10 32.27 -50.94 -16.90
CA LEU A 10 33.25 -49.94 -17.26
C LEU A 10 34.62 -50.57 -17.40
N GLU A 11 35.43 -50.16 -18.38
CA GLU A 11 36.79 -50.65 -18.57
C GLU A 11 37.73 -50.17 -17.47
N THR A 12 37.47 -48.95 -16.96
CA THR A 12 38.23 -48.34 -15.89
C THR A 12 37.30 -47.71 -14.85
N PHE A 13 37.80 -47.53 -13.63
CA PHE A 13 37.06 -46.79 -12.62
C PHE A 13 36.94 -45.31 -13.02
N PRO A 14 35.75 -44.71 -12.79
CA PRO A 14 35.56 -43.29 -13.01
C PRO A 14 36.59 -42.44 -12.24
N LYS A 15 37.03 -41.36 -12.83
CA LYS A 15 37.89 -40.35 -12.18
C LYS A 15 37.02 -39.38 -11.38
N GLU A 16 37.59 -38.65 -10.43
CA GLU A 16 36.90 -37.62 -9.66
C GLU A 16 36.31 -36.51 -10.56
N SER A 17 36.94 -36.25 -11.72
CA SER A 17 36.47 -35.28 -12.71
C SER A 17 35.26 -35.76 -13.53
N ASP A 18 34.93 -37.04 -13.49
CA ASP A 18 33.84 -37.59 -14.27
C ASP A 18 32.49 -37.26 -13.61
N PRO A 19 31.42 -37.05 -14.37
CA PRO A 19 30.10 -36.70 -13.84
C PRO A 19 29.37 -37.93 -13.26
N TYR A 20 30.09 -38.82 -12.63
CA TYR A 20 29.55 -40.07 -12.09
C TYR A 20 29.67 -40.08 -10.57
N ILE A 21 28.66 -40.60 -9.91
CA ILE A 21 28.64 -40.77 -8.45
C ILE A 21 28.36 -42.23 -8.12
N PRO A 22 28.96 -42.77 -7.02
CA PRO A 22 28.73 -44.15 -6.57
C PRO A 22 27.28 -44.33 -6.13
N LYS A 23 26.63 -45.39 -6.60
CA LYS A 23 25.26 -45.78 -6.27
C LYS A 23 25.22 -46.90 -5.28
N THR A 24 25.91 -48.01 -5.59
CA THR A 24 25.98 -49.18 -4.72
C THR A 24 27.34 -49.82 -4.79
N VAL A 25 27.77 -50.46 -3.70
CA VAL A 25 28.91 -51.40 -3.68
C VAL A 25 28.37 -52.76 -3.32
N THR A 26 28.62 -53.76 -4.15
CA THR A 26 28.21 -55.12 -3.94
C THR A 26 29.44 -56.02 -3.92
N CYS A 27 29.63 -56.76 -2.84
CA CYS A 27 30.76 -57.69 -2.67
C CYS A 27 30.25 -59.14 -2.54
N THR A 28 31.08 -60.12 -2.97
CA THR A 28 30.79 -61.57 -2.82
C THR A 28 31.14 -62.06 -1.42
N ASN A 29 30.66 -63.28 -1.11
CA ASN A 29 30.92 -64.01 0.16
C ASN A 29 30.55 -63.25 1.44
N GLY A 30 29.53 -62.35 1.37
CA GLY A 30 29.12 -61.58 2.53
C GLY A 30 30.13 -60.53 3.00
N SER A 31 31.12 -60.19 2.18
CA SER A 31 31.99 -59.04 2.41
C SER A 31 31.21 -57.73 2.26
N ILE A 32 31.52 -56.76 3.10
CA ILE A 32 30.86 -55.45 3.07
C ILE A 32 31.91 -54.41 2.71
N GLY A 33 31.59 -53.58 1.72
CA GLY A 33 32.48 -52.52 1.26
C GLY A 33 31.73 -51.21 0.99
N GLN A 34 32.43 -50.12 1.06
CA GLN A 34 31.96 -48.77 0.72
C GLN A 34 32.95 -48.12 -0.23
N TRP A 35 32.45 -47.29 -1.15
CA TRP A 35 33.29 -46.47 -1.99
C TRP A 35 33.79 -45.27 -1.23
N ASN A 36 35.11 -45.12 -1.18
CA ASN A 36 35.75 -43.93 -0.66
C ASN A 36 36.07 -43.02 -1.83
N THR A 37 35.34 -41.91 -1.95
CA THR A 37 35.47 -40.94 -3.05
C THR A 37 36.80 -40.22 -3.04
N GLU A 38 37.33 -39.87 -1.88
CA GLU A 38 38.61 -39.20 -1.75
C GLU A 38 39.79 -40.06 -2.18
N LYS A 39 39.75 -41.34 -1.82
CA LYS A 39 40.79 -42.33 -2.13
C LYS A 39 40.55 -43.07 -3.44
N GLN A 40 39.39 -42.82 -4.09
CA GLN A 40 38.98 -43.52 -5.32
C GLN A 40 39.12 -45.07 -5.22
N LYS A 41 38.70 -45.63 -4.10
CA LYS A 41 38.80 -47.07 -3.85
C LYS A 41 37.65 -47.59 -2.99
N ILE A 42 37.41 -48.93 -3.05
CA ILE A 42 36.54 -49.63 -2.12
C ILE A 42 37.28 -49.87 -0.82
N GLU A 43 36.69 -49.43 0.29
CA GLU A 43 37.15 -49.78 1.65
C GLU A 43 36.23 -50.87 2.18
N LEU A 44 36.83 -51.98 2.61
CA LEU A 44 36.09 -53.13 3.18
C LEU A 44 35.98 -52.97 4.69
N THR A 45 34.76 -53.07 5.19
CA THR A 45 34.46 -53.11 6.63
C THR A 45 34.36 -54.54 7.17
N THR A 46 33.95 -55.49 6.29
CA THR A 46 33.92 -56.95 6.58
C THR A 46 34.54 -57.66 5.41
N VAL A 47 35.46 -58.57 5.68
CA VAL A 47 36.19 -59.32 4.66
C VAL A 47 36.01 -60.81 4.84
N ASN A 48 35.36 -61.48 3.89
CA ASN A 48 35.26 -62.91 3.78
C ASN A 48 35.92 -63.35 2.44
N LEU A 49 37.07 -64.02 2.53
CA LEU A 49 37.82 -64.39 1.34
C LEU A 49 37.37 -65.76 0.76
N PRO A 50 37.41 -65.92 -0.55
CA PRO A 50 37.79 -64.94 -1.57
C PRO A 50 36.65 -63.93 -1.81
N THR A 51 36.96 -62.63 -1.96
CA THR A 51 35.95 -61.61 -2.23
C THR A 51 36.25 -60.83 -3.54
N SER A 52 35.20 -60.50 -4.24
CA SER A 52 35.21 -59.59 -5.37
C SER A 52 34.11 -58.54 -5.16
N CYS A 53 34.39 -57.26 -5.44
CA CYS A 53 33.42 -56.18 -5.27
C CYS A 53 33.22 -55.45 -6.58
N VAL A 54 31.99 -55.06 -6.82
CA VAL A 54 31.52 -54.21 -7.92
C VAL A 54 31.00 -52.93 -7.35
N VAL A 55 31.43 -51.77 -7.87
CA VAL A 55 30.83 -50.45 -7.61
C VAL A 55 29.98 -50.08 -8.81
N ASP A 56 28.68 -49.90 -8.59
CA ASP A 56 27.80 -49.34 -9.60
C ASP A 56 27.75 -47.81 -9.44
N PHE A 57 28.04 -47.11 -10.50
CA PHE A 57 27.96 -45.67 -10.60
C PHE A 57 26.71 -45.23 -11.36
N THR A 58 26.33 -43.98 -11.19
CA THR A 58 25.27 -43.35 -11.98
C THR A 58 25.70 -41.96 -12.37
N GLU A 59 25.10 -41.39 -13.43
CA GLU A 59 25.34 -39.98 -13.77
C GLU A 59 24.97 -39.08 -12.59
N GLY A 60 25.82 -38.12 -12.31
CA GLY A 60 25.63 -37.08 -11.30
C GLY A 60 25.19 -35.77 -11.95
N TYR A 61 24.16 -35.16 -11.41
CA TYR A 61 23.67 -33.86 -11.85
C TYR A 61 23.76 -32.84 -10.72
N THR A 62 24.28 -31.66 -11.04
CA THR A 62 24.36 -30.56 -10.09
C THR A 62 23.04 -29.79 -10.05
N VAL A 63 22.49 -29.66 -8.85
CA VAL A 63 21.31 -28.84 -8.55
C VAL A 63 21.74 -27.70 -7.66
N THR A 64 21.55 -26.47 -8.13
CA THR A 64 21.80 -25.24 -7.37
C THR A 64 20.49 -24.57 -7.05
N LEU A 65 20.28 -24.15 -5.78
CA LEU A 65 19.11 -23.45 -5.32
C LEU A 65 19.44 -22.03 -4.88
N ASN A 66 18.72 -21.05 -5.45
CA ASN A 66 18.75 -19.65 -5.04
C ASN A 66 17.41 -19.29 -4.37
N ALA A 67 17.45 -18.53 -3.29
CA ALA A 67 16.27 -18.04 -2.61
C ALA A 67 16.23 -16.51 -2.59
N THR A 68 15.06 -15.94 -2.87
CA THR A 68 14.74 -14.52 -2.72
C THR A 68 13.80 -14.38 -1.53
N ASN A 69 13.99 -13.33 -0.73
CA ASN A 69 13.24 -13.10 0.51
C ASN A 69 13.37 -14.23 1.54
N GLY A 70 14.48 -14.93 1.49
CA GLY A 70 14.86 -16.00 2.39
C GLY A 70 16.28 -16.48 2.09
N THR A 71 16.72 -17.49 2.85
CA THR A 71 18.06 -18.05 2.74
C THR A 71 18.01 -19.54 2.45
N VAL A 72 19.04 -20.05 1.76
CA VAL A 72 19.33 -21.48 1.63
C VAL A 72 20.48 -21.79 2.57
N THR A 73 20.26 -22.75 3.49
CA THR A 73 21.37 -23.23 4.34
C THR A 73 22.38 -23.98 3.48
N ALA A 74 23.66 -23.65 3.62
CA ALA A 74 24.72 -24.29 2.86
C ALA A 74 24.74 -25.84 3.06
N PRO A 75 25.05 -26.61 2.02
CA PRO A 75 25.46 -26.19 0.67
C PRO A 75 24.28 -25.82 -0.23
N VAL A 76 24.43 -24.73 -1.00
CA VAL A 76 23.42 -24.25 -1.97
C VAL A 76 23.43 -25.05 -3.28
N SER A 77 24.44 -25.87 -3.51
CA SER A 77 24.59 -26.79 -4.65
C SER A 77 24.84 -28.20 -4.17
N LYS A 78 24.18 -29.17 -4.79
CA LYS A 78 24.32 -30.60 -4.49
C LYS A 78 24.43 -31.40 -5.77
N THR A 79 25.28 -32.43 -5.76
CA THR A 79 25.35 -33.41 -6.84
C THR A 79 24.48 -34.62 -6.49
N ILE A 80 23.52 -34.93 -7.35
CA ILE A 80 22.50 -35.96 -7.15
C ILE A 80 22.58 -36.97 -8.30
N GLY A 81 22.50 -38.26 -7.98
CA GLY A 81 22.43 -39.32 -8.98
C GLY A 81 21.17 -39.22 -9.84
N ARG A 82 21.25 -39.74 -11.05
CA ARG A 82 20.13 -39.79 -12.01
C ARG A 82 18.85 -40.27 -11.35
N SER A 83 17.75 -39.58 -11.61
CA SER A 83 16.41 -39.83 -11.02
C SER A 83 16.34 -39.67 -9.50
N GLY A 84 17.41 -39.19 -8.84
CA GLY A 84 17.44 -38.94 -7.41
C GLY A 84 16.69 -37.67 -6.98
N THR A 85 16.79 -37.37 -5.70
CA THR A 85 16.07 -36.26 -5.08
C THR A 85 17.06 -35.34 -4.36
N ALA A 86 16.98 -34.04 -4.61
CA ALA A 86 17.70 -33.02 -3.88
C ALA A 86 16.79 -32.39 -2.81
N THR A 87 17.32 -32.24 -1.60
CA THR A 87 16.65 -31.52 -0.51
C THR A 87 17.52 -30.39 -0.03
N PHE A 88 16.91 -29.23 0.21
CA PHE A 88 17.59 -28.03 0.71
C PHE A 88 16.81 -27.53 1.95
N THR A 89 17.55 -27.08 2.95
CA THR A 89 16.96 -26.34 4.06
C THR A 89 16.89 -24.88 3.68
N VAL A 90 15.71 -24.29 3.79
CA VAL A 90 15.42 -22.91 3.42
C VAL A 90 14.71 -22.21 4.59
N THR A 91 14.96 -20.92 4.75
CA THR A 91 14.36 -20.12 5.83
C THR A 91 13.87 -18.80 5.26
N PRO A 92 12.58 -18.47 5.39
CA PRO A 92 12.07 -17.14 5.05
C PRO A 92 12.76 -16.06 5.89
N ASN A 93 12.97 -14.90 5.30
CA ASN A 93 13.40 -13.70 6.04
C ASN A 93 12.25 -13.17 6.91
N ASP A 94 12.58 -12.30 7.86
CA ASP A 94 11.57 -11.59 8.65
C ASP A 94 10.58 -10.86 7.72
N GLY A 95 9.29 -10.95 8.02
CA GLY A 95 8.23 -10.40 7.19
C GLY A 95 7.78 -11.31 6.04
N TYR A 96 8.32 -12.52 5.92
CA TYR A 96 7.93 -13.52 4.91
C TYR A 96 7.51 -14.83 5.55
N LYS A 97 6.67 -15.61 4.86
CA LYS A 97 6.16 -16.90 5.31
C LYS A 97 6.69 -18.06 4.48
N ALA A 98 6.65 -19.27 5.05
CA ALA A 98 7.07 -20.50 4.38
C ALA A 98 6.07 -20.95 3.29
N GLU A 99 5.75 -20.04 2.38
CA GLU A 99 5.01 -20.28 1.15
C GLU A 99 5.77 -19.66 -0.02
N LEU A 100 5.71 -20.30 -1.20
CA LEU A 100 6.44 -19.85 -2.37
C LEU A 100 5.55 -18.99 -3.29
N GLU A 101 6.07 -17.83 -3.65
CA GLU A 101 5.56 -16.99 -4.73
C GLU A 101 6.15 -17.41 -6.08
N THR A 102 7.44 -17.77 -6.07
CA THR A 102 8.17 -18.26 -7.25
C THR A 102 8.76 -19.64 -6.96
N ASN A 103 8.67 -20.54 -7.94
CA ASN A 103 9.19 -21.89 -7.87
C ASN A 103 9.55 -22.39 -9.27
N THR A 104 10.77 -22.10 -9.75
CA THR A 104 11.17 -22.37 -11.14
C THR A 104 11.40 -23.85 -11.46
N CYS A 105 11.71 -24.66 -10.46
CA CYS A 105 11.97 -26.10 -10.66
C CYS A 105 10.80 -27.01 -10.31
N GLY A 106 9.67 -26.44 -9.84
CA GLY A 106 8.49 -27.24 -9.49
C GLY A 106 8.68 -28.15 -8.28
N GLY A 107 9.67 -27.88 -7.43
CA GLY A 107 9.88 -28.61 -6.18
C GLY A 107 8.76 -28.32 -5.16
N THR A 108 8.71 -29.10 -4.08
CA THR A 108 7.76 -28.94 -2.99
C THR A 108 8.44 -28.38 -1.74
N LEU A 109 7.80 -27.40 -1.10
CA LEU A 109 8.20 -26.88 0.19
C LEU A 109 7.33 -27.49 1.29
N SER A 110 7.94 -28.09 2.30
CA SER A 110 7.27 -28.60 3.50
C SER A 110 8.04 -28.13 4.74
N GLY A 111 7.43 -27.25 5.52
CA GLY A 111 8.13 -26.51 6.57
C GLY A 111 9.33 -25.76 5.98
N ASN A 112 10.52 -26.06 6.47
CA ASN A 112 11.78 -25.45 5.99
C ASN A 112 12.54 -26.33 5.00
N THR A 113 11.92 -27.40 4.46
CA THR A 113 12.57 -28.32 3.53
C THR A 113 12.00 -28.16 2.13
N TYR A 114 12.86 -27.75 1.19
CA TYR A 114 12.52 -27.69 -0.23
C TYR A 114 13.09 -28.92 -0.94
N THR A 115 12.23 -29.65 -1.64
CA THR A 115 12.53 -30.96 -2.26
C THR A 115 12.29 -30.92 -3.75
N ILE A 116 13.28 -31.36 -4.54
CA ILE A 116 13.20 -31.54 -5.99
C ILE A 116 13.47 -32.99 -6.30
N SER A 117 12.53 -33.70 -6.91
CA SER A 117 12.62 -35.10 -7.25
C SER A 117 12.86 -35.33 -8.73
N ASN A 118 13.27 -36.57 -9.08
CA ASN A 118 13.48 -37.01 -10.46
C ASN A 118 14.45 -36.13 -11.26
N ILE A 119 15.66 -35.98 -10.73
CA ILE A 119 16.70 -35.14 -11.33
C ILE A 119 17.36 -35.92 -12.48
N THR A 120 17.25 -35.39 -13.69
CA THR A 120 17.78 -36.00 -14.94
C THR A 120 18.72 -35.09 -15.72
N SER A 121 18.99 -33.89 -15.20
CA SER A 121 19.91 -32.91 -15.80
C SER A 121 20.37 -31.90 -14.72
N ASN A 122 21.43 -31.16 -14.99
CA ASN A 122 21.82 -30.02 -14.18
C ASN A 122 20.68 -29.00 -14.11
N LYS A 123 20.44 -28.44 -12.91
CA LYS A 123 19.37 -27.46 -12.68
C LYS A 123 19.89 -26.29 -11.85
N THR A 124 19.51 -25.08 -12.25
CA THR A 124 19.59 -23.91 -11.40
C THR A 124 18.17 -23.48 -11.07
N CYS A 125 17.79 -23.60 -9.82
CA CYS A 125 16.45 -23.34 -9.33
C CYS A 125 16.41 -22.03 -8.57
N SER A 126 15.30 -21.31 -8.70
CA SER A 126 15.01 -20.10 -7.95
C SER A 126 13.67 -20.24 -7.25
N ILE A 127 13.65 -19.90 -5.98
CA ILE A 127 12.42 -19.76 -5.18
C ILE A 127 12.35 -18.36 -4.61
N ALA A 128 11.12 -17.85 -4.41
CA ALA A 128 10.87 -16.63 -3.66
C ALA A 128 9.78 -16.90 -2.62
N PHE A 129 9.99 -16.42 -1.40
CA PHE A 129 9.01 -16.53 -0.32
C PHE A 129 7.96 -15.41 -0.43
N LYS A 130 6.71 -15.73 -0.08
CA LYS A 130 5.61 -14.77 -0.02
C LYS A 130 5.75 -13.88 1.22
N LYS A 131 5.40 -12.61 1.06
CA LYS A 131 5.24 -11.69 2.20
C LYS A 131 4.17 -12.18 3.18
N ASN A 132 4.37 -11.90 4.46
CA ASN A 132 3.34 -12.04 5.49
C ASN A 132 2.25 -11.00 5.28
N GLY A 133 1.05 -11.30 5.75
CA GLY A 133 -0.07 -10.36 5.74
C GLY A 133 -1.20 -10.79 4.81
N THR A 134 -2.29 -10.05 4.93
CA THR A 134 -3.46 -10.17 4.07
C THR A 134 -3.53 -8.94 3.17
N SER A 135 -3.94 -9.11 1.92
CA SER A 135 -4.15 -7.97 1.02
C SER A 135 -5.16 -7.00 1.61
N LEU A 136 -4.74 -5.73 1.79
CA LEU A 136 -5.62 -4.70 2.32
C LEU A 136 -6.78 -4.43 1.35
N ALA A 137 -6.53 -4.45 0.04
CA ALA A 137 -7.59 -4.32 -0.96
C ALA A 137 -8.65 -5.42 -0.81
N THR A 138 -8.23 -6.68 -0.61
CA THR A 138 -9.15 -7.80 -0.38
C THR A 138 -9.95 -7.64 0.91
N LEU A 139 -9.33 -7.15 1.99
CA LEU A 139 -10.02 -6.87 3.25
C LEU A 139 -11.05 -5.76 3.08
N ILE A 140 -10.74 -4.70 2.33
CA ILE A 140 -11.68 -3.63 2.03
C ILE A 140 -12.84 -4.17 1.20
N GLN A 141 -12.60 -4.94 0.15
CA GLN A 141 -13.64 -5.56 -0.67
C GLN A 141 -14.58 -6.46 0.13
N THR A 142 -14.08 -7.08 1.20
CA THR A 142 -14.87 -7.97 2.07
C THR A 142 -15.68 -7.21 3.11
N ASN A 143 -15.12 -6.13 3.66
CA ASN A 143 -15.65 -5.46 4.86
C ASN A 143 -16.34 -4.12 4.57
N ALA A 144 -16.16 -3.56 3.38
CA ALA A 144 -16.73 -2.28 2.97
C ALA A 144 -17.90 -2.47 1.99
N VAL A 145 -18.73 -1.43 1.86
CA VAL A 145 -19.87 -1.44 0.93
C VAL A 145 -19.39 -0.99 -0.44
N ASN A 146 -19.83 -1.69 -1.49
CA ASN A 146 -19.51 -1.34 -2.87
C ASN A 146 -20.55 -0.36 -3.43
N GLU A 147 -20.26 0.93 -3.27
CA GLU A 147 -21.07 2.03 -3.83
C GLU A 147 -20.12 3.08 -4.41
N ASN A 148 -19.98 3.12 -5.74
CA ASN A 148 -19.00 3.99 -6.42
C ASN A 148 -17.58 3.83 -5.84
N GLY A 149 -17.10 2.59 -5.76
CA GLY A 149 -15.93 2.13 -5.02
C GLY A 149 -16.32 1.46 -3.71
N TYR A 150 -15.40 0.69 -3.14
CA TYR A 150 -15.61 0.05 -1.84
C TYR A 150 -15.35 1.06 -0.72
N ARG A 151 -16.35 1.37 0.11
CA ARG A 151 -16.31 2.46 1.09
C ARG A 151 -16.67 1.99 2.49
N TYR A 152 -15.97 2.51 3.49
CA TYR A 152 -16.35 2.35 4.89
C TYR A 152 -17.42 3.36 5.28
N GLU A 153 -18.44 2.89 6.00
CA GLU A 153 -19.60 3.69 6.44
C GLU A 153 -19.98 3.39 7.90
N GLY A 154 -20.76 4.28 8.50
CA GLY A 154 -21.25 4.17 9.88
C GLY A 154 -20.51 5.10 10.85
N SER A 155 -20.77 4.94 12.15
CA SER A 155 -20.24 5.85 13.17
C SER A 155 -18.77 5.61 13.51
N ASP A 156 -18.35 4.34 13.52
CA ASP A 156 -16.94 3.97 13.82
C ASP A 156 -16.59 2.62 13.17
N PRO A 157 -16.43 2.57 11.84
CA PRO A 157 -16.06 1.35 11.15
C PRO A 157 -14.63 0.92 11.48
N ASN A 158 -14.34 -0.39 11.31
CA ASN A 158 -13.00 -0.97 11.49
C ASN A 158 -12.10 -0.63 10.29
N ASN A 159 -11.70 0.63 10.18
CA ASN A 159 -10.94 1.19 9.08
C ASN A 159 -9.68 1.94 9.53
N TYR A 160 -9.21 1.68 10.74
CA TYR A 160 -7.98 2.28 11.25
C TYR A 160 -6.75 1.62 10.65
N ILE A 161 -5.76 2.43 10.27
CA ILE A 161 -4.48 2.00 9.73
C ILE A 161 -3.34 2.83 10.31
N THR A 162 -2.22 2.19 10.58
CA THR A 162 -0.98 2.85 10.97
C THR A 162 -0.18 3.17 9.71
N MET A 163 0.02 4.46 9.45
CA MET A 163 0.92 4.95 8.41
C MET A 163 2.31 5.16 9.00
N GLU A 164 3.32 4.65 8.32
CA GLU A 164 4.71 4.81 8.73
C GLU A 164 5.43 5.75 7.78
N LYS A 165 6.07 6.77 8.35
CA LYS A 165 6.97 7.67 7.63
C LYS A 165 8.31 7.00 7.36
N THR A 166 9.05 7.53 6.40
CA THR A 166 10.41 7.04 6.07
C THR A 166 11.41 7.21 7.19
N ASP A 167 11.16 8.13 8.13
CA ASP A 167 11.95 8.33 9.37
C ASP A 167 11.58 7.36 10.51
N GLY A 168 10.60 6.47 10.28
CA GLY A 168 10.09 5.50 11.26
C GLY A 168 8.97 6.03 12.16
N THR A 169 8.58 7.30 12.02
CA THR A 169 7.43 7.86 12.77
C THR A 169 6.14 7.20 12.32
N LYS A 170 5.27 6.87 13.26
CA LYS A 170 3.98 6.23 13.02
C LYS A 170 2.83 7.16 13.36
N GLU A 171 1.84 7.20 12.49
CA GLU A 171 0.64 8.02 12.64
C GLU A 171 -0.61 7.17 12.43
N THR A 172 -1.68 7.49 13.13
CA THR A 172 -2.98 6.85 12.93
C THR A 172 -3.73 7.53 11.80
N TRP A 173 -4.13 6.74 10.83
CA TRP A 173 -4.94 7.15 9.68
C TRP A 173 -6.20 6.30 9.60
N ARG A 174 -7.14 6.67 8.76
CA ARG A 174 -8.38 5.93 8.53
C ARG A 174 -8.59 5.71 7.03
N ILE A 175 -8.99 4.51 6.67
CA ILE A 175 -9.23 4.13 5.27
C ILE A 175 -10.59 4.67 4.85
N ILE A 176 -10.63 5.45 3.76
CA ILE A 176 -11.87 5.88 3.12
C ILE A 176 -12.44 4.73 2.31
N GLY A 177 -11.59 4.09 1.49
CA GLY A 177 -12.01 2.97 0.67
C GLY A 177 -11.00 2.62 -0.42
N LEU A 178 -11.44 1.77 -1.36
CA LEU A 178 -10.70 1.33 -2.56
C LEU A 178 -11.38 1.91 -3.80
N PHE A 179 -10.61 2.61 -4.64
CA PHE A 179 -11.12 3.38 -5.78
C PHE A 179 -10.22 3.24 -7.00
N PRO A 180 -10.76 3.31 -8.22
CA PRO A 180 -9.98 3.31 -9.46
C PRO A 180 -9.40 4.71 -9.75
N ASP A 181 -8.85 5.35 -8.72
CA ASP A 181 -8.34 6.72 -8.74
C ASP A 181 -6.81 6.77 -8.94
N GLY A 182 -6.15 5.67 -9.26
CA GLY A 182 -4.72 5.64 -9.54
C GLY A 182 -4.35 6.50 -10.74
N ALA A 183 -3.09 6.92 -10.82
CA ALA A 183 -2.59 7.82 -11.86
C ALA A 183 -2.87 7.30 -13.29
N ASN A 184 -2.83 5.98 -13.48
CA ASN A 184 -3.12 5.31 -14.75
C ASN A 184 -4.47 4.57 -14.74
N GLY A 185 -5.31 4.75 -13.72
CA GLY A 185 -6.59 4.11 -13.56
C GLY A 185 -6.56 2.78 -12.78
N GLU A 186 -5.44 2.47 -12.17
CA GLU A 186 -5.32 1.37 -11.21
C GLU A 186 -6.11 1.65 -9.93
N ASP A 187 -6.47 0.57 -9.21
CA ASP A 187 -7.08 0.71 -7.90
C ASP A 187 -6.08 1.23 -6.87
N VAL A 188 -6.51 2.19 -6.08
CA VAL A 188 -5.75 2.74 -4.95
C VAL A 188 -6.61 2.78 -3.69
N ILE A 189 -5.96 2.65 -2.55
CA ILE A 189 -6.61 2.74 -1.25
C ILE A 189 -6.46 4.16 -0.74
N ARG A 190 -7.56 4.93 -0.67
CA ARG A 190 -7.52 6.28 -0.12
C ARG A 190 -7.64 6.23 1.39
N VAL A 191 -6.74 6.97 2.04
CA VAL A 191 -6.66 7.10 3.50
C VAL A 191 -6.64 8.57 3.87
N ARG A 192 -7.23 8.91 5.02
CA ARG A 192 -7.14 10.24 5.61
C ARG A 192 -6.48 10.17 6.99
N LYS A 193 -5.82 11.23 7.42
CA LYS A 193 -5.31 11.31 8.79
C LYS A 193 -6.47 11.21 9.79
N ALA A 194 -6.30 10.43 10.86
CA ALA A 194 -7.39 10.19 11.81
C ALA A 194 -7.82 11.46 12.53
N GLU A 195 -6.85 12.31 12.87
CA GLU A 195 -7.08 13.61 13.48
C GLU A 195 -7.22 14.68 12.41
N TYR A 196 -8.11 15.63 12.62
CA TYR A 196 -8.20 16.84 11.82
C TYR A 196 -7.21 17.88 12.35
N GLU A 197 -6.73 18.70 11.43
CA GLU A 197 -5.90 19.86 11.70
C GLU A 197 -6.74 21.13 11.53
N GLU A 198 -6.60 22.10 12.41
CA GLU A 198 -7.16 23.42 12.18
C GLU A 198 -6.27 24.14 11.18
N VAL A 199 -6.83 24.54 10.05
CA VAL A 199 -6.10 25.11 8.93
C VAL A 199 -6.82 26.28 8.32
N ILE A 200 -6.05 27.16 7.68
CA ILE A 200 -6.54 28.13 6.70
C ILE A 200 -6.36 27.51 5.33
N TYR A 201 -7.43 27.47 4.56
CA TYR A 201 -7.41 26.84 3.23
C TYR A 201 -6.62 27.69 2.23
N ASP A 202 -6.92 28.99 2.17
CA ASP A 202 -6.25 30.01 1.37
C ASP A 202 -6.53 31.39 1.98
N ASP A 203 -5.54 32.25 2.05
CA ASP A 203 -5.70 33.61 2.58
C ASP A 203 -5.98 34.66 1.48
N GLY A 204 -5.96 34.22 0.23
CA GLY A 204 -6.31 35.04 -0.93
C GLY A 204 -5.35 36.18 -1.26
N GLU A 205 -4.55 36.62 -0.32
CA GLU A 205 -3.65 37.79 -0.50
C GLU A 205 -2.17 37.39 -0.57
N ASN A 206 -1.75 36.37 0.21
CA ASN A 206 -0.34 36.06 0.40
C ASN A 206 0.05 34.61 0.09
N ASN A 207 -0.87 33.76 -0.36
CA ASN A 207 -0.63 32.33 -0.62
C ASN A 207 -0.01 31.59 0.58
N VAL A 208 -0.43 31.90 1.80
CA VAL A 208 0.12 31.32 3.01
C VAL A 208 -0.89 30.38 3.64
N ALA A 209 -0.55 29.08 3.69
CA ALA A 209 -1.28 28.10 4.48
C ALA A 209 -0.75 28.08 5.90
N TYR A 210 -1.64 28.15 6.86
CA TYR A 210 -1.32 27.98 8.26
C TYR A 210 -1.86 26.65 8.74
N ILE A 211 -0.97 25.73 9.15
CA ILE A 211 -1.35 24.49 9.79
C ILE A 211 -1.29 24.71 11.29
N TYR A 212 -2.45 24.66 11.93
CA TYR A 212 -2.52 24.69 13.39
C TYR A 212 -2.42 23.29 13.97
N LYS A 213 -1.41 23.07 14.80
CA LYS A 213 -1.49 21.97 15.77
C LYS A 213 -2.40 22.41 16.91
N ASN A 214 -3.38 21.59 17.20
CA ASN A 214 -4.39 21.81 18.25
C ASN A 214 -3.75 21.79 19.65
N THR A 215 -3.08 22.87 20.04
CA THR A 215 -2.64 23.12 21.39
C THR A 215 -3.04 24.54 21.77
N VAL A 216 -3.69 24.66 22.90
CA VAL A 216 -4.21 25.91 23.49
C VAL A 216 -3.16 27.02 23.57
N GLU A 217 -1.89 26.69 23.48
CA GLU A 217 -0.77 27.64 23.50
C GLU A 217 -0.61 28.46 22.22
N ASN A 218 -1.17 28.02 21.08
CA ASN A 218 -0.83 28.63 19.79
C ASN A 218 -1.72 29.78 19.36
N LYS A 219 -2.83 30.08 20.03
CA LYS A 219 -3.66 31.26 19.67
C LYS A 219 -2.93 32.60 19.84
N ASN A 220 -1.93 32.66 20.69
CA ASN A 220 -1.14 33.88 20.95
C ASN A 220 0.18 33.90 20.17
N ASN A 221 0.55 32.84 19.44
CA ASN A 221 1.81 32.72 18.70
C ASN A 221 1.65 32.75 17.19
N LEU A 222 0.50 33.19 16.68
CA LEU A 222 0.23 33.31 15.25
C LEU A 222 1.33 34.11 14.53
N LEU A 223 1.76 35.21 15.13
CA LEU A 223 2.81 36.06 14.58
C LEU A 223 4.21 35.44 14.64
N ALA A 224 4.51 34.64 15.64
CA ALA A 224 5.80 33.96 15.77
C ALA A 224 5.92 32.74 14.83
N TYR A 225 4.80 32.12 14.48
CA TYR A 225 4.76 31.00 13.53
C TYR A 225 4.89 31.49 12.08
N THR A 226 4.33 32.66 11.76
CA THR A 226 4.49 33.31 10.45
C THR A 226 5.96 33.58 10.15
N ASP A 227 6.74 34.07 11.07
CA ASP A 227 8.15 34.37 10.85
C ASP A 227 9.02 33.12 10.58
N SER A 228 8.73 31.99 11.20
CA SER A 228 9.52 30.77 11.02
C SER A 228 9.13 29.98 9.75
N ILE A 229 7.88 30.08 9.32
CA ILE A 229 7.39 29.44 8.09
C ILE A 229 7.67 30.31 6.87
N LEU A 230 7.46 31.61 6.96
CA LEU A 230 7.75 32.58 5.89
C LEU A 230 9.25 32.64 5.54
N ASN A 231 10.13 32.38 6.50
CA ASN A 231 11.57 32.31 6.27
C ASN A 231 12.01 31.00 5.55
N LYS A 232 11.13 30.07 5.28
CA LYS A 232 11.45 28.79 4.60
C LYS A 232 11.00 28.73 3.14
N ASN A 233 10.91 29.83 2.42
CA ASN A 233 10.58 29.86 0.99
C ASN A 233 9.28 29.12 0.59
N TYR A 234 8.28 29.08 1.47
CA TYR A 234 6.94 28.61 1.14
C TYR A 234 6.13 29.59 0.28
N LEU A 235 6.76 30.64 -0.18
CA LEU A 235 6.20 31.45 -1.25
C LEU A 235 6.20 30.58 -2.51
N ALA A 236 5.12 29.84 -2.72
CA ALA A 236 4.75 29.50 -4.08
C ALA A 236 4.88 30.79 -4.89
N ALA A 237 5.52 30.70 -6.07
CA ALA A 237 5.62 31.84 -6.97
C ALA A 237 4.28 32.59 -6.95
N PRO A 238 4.27 33.92 -6.91
CA PRO A 238 3.05 34.68 -6.78
C PRO A 238 2.06 34.11 -7.78
N VAL A 239 1.05 33.42 -7.26
CA VAL A 239 -0.07 33.06 -8.11
C VAL A 239 -0.54 34.40 -8.56
N ASP A 240 -0.38 34.71 -9.85
CA ASP A 240 -1.05 35.87 -10.44
C ASP A 240 -2.41 35.90 -9.76
N VAL A 241 -2.73 37.04 -9.13
CA VAL A 241 -3.98 37.22 -8.40
C VAL A 241 -5.08 36.99 -9.41
N CYS A 242 -5.28 35.75 -9.71
CA CYS A 242 -6.27 35.26 -10.62
C CYS A 242 -7.54 35.34 -9.82
N SER A 243 -8.31 36.39 -10.00
CA SER A 243 -9.64 36.58 -9.41
C SER A 243 -10.54 35.35 -9.59
N ASN A 244 -10.07 34.29 -10.25
CA ASN A 244 -10.78 33.10 -10.63
C ASN A 244 -10.04 31.79 -10.29
N CYS A 245 -8.98 31.79 -9.47
CA CYS A 245 -8.12 30.61 -9.30
C CYS A 245 -8.09 30.00 -7.92
N VAL A 246 -8.74 30.60 -6.96
CA VAL A 246 -8.57 30.29 -5.54
C VAL A 246 -9.00 28.87 -5.18
N ASN A 247 -10.05 28.36 -5.79
CA ASN A 247 -10.57 27.01 -5.53
C ASN A 247 -9.90 25.90 -6.33
N TYR A 248 -8.76 26.17 -6.92
CA TYR A 248 -8.01 25.15 -7.63
C TYR A 248 -7.00 24.52 -6.69
N TRP A 249 -7.31 23.33 -6.17
CA TRP A 249 -6.54 22.66 -5.13
C TRP A 249 -5.01 22.72 -5.28
N PRO A 250 -4.40 22.42 -6.44
CA PRO A 250 -2.95 22.51 -6.60
C PRO A 250 -2.37 23.93 -6.49
N LYS A 251 -3.21 24.96 -6.50
CA LYS A 251 -2.80 26.35 -6.37
C LYS A 251 -3.10 26.94 -5.00
N THR A 252 -3.71 26.18 -4.12
CA THR A 252 -4.00 26.63 -2.77
C THR A 252 -2.76 26.61 -1.90
N ALA A 253 -2.73 27.48 -0.92
CA ALA A 253 -1.68 27.53 0.07
C ALA A 253 -1.62 26.25 0.91
N LEU A 254 -2.76 25.66 1.23
CA LEU A 254 -2.85 24.40 1.98
C LEU A 254 -2.21 23.24 1.20
N TYR A 255 -2.49 23.12 -0.11
CA TYR A 255 -1.84 22.10 -0.93
C TYR A 255 -0.31 22.29 -0.98
N SER A 256 0.15 23.52 -1.13
CA SER A 256 1.59 23.82 -1.16
C SER A 256 2.28 23.33 0.12
N SER A 257 1.73 23.65 1.28
CA SER A 257 2.23 23.17 2.57
C SER A 257 2.17 21.65 2.72
N TRP A 258 1.01 21.08 2.44
CA TRP A 258 0.78 19.66 2.67
C TRP A 258 1.49 18.77 1.67
N SER A 259 1.72 19.20 0.44
CA SER A 259 2.45 18.43 -0.57
C SER A 259 3.91 18.18 -0.19
N GLU A 260 4.49 19.02 0.65
CA GLU A 260 5.83 18.78 1.20
C GLU A 260 5.83 17.79 2.36
N ILE A 261 4.81 17.86 3.22
CA ILE A 261 4.69 17.02 4.42
C ILE A 261 4.15 15.64 4.06
N HIS A 262 3.10 15.60 3.23
CA HIS A 262 2.35 14.40 2.84
C HIS A 262 2.70 13.97 1.41
N ASN A 263 3.95 13.68 1.19
CA ASN A 263 4.49 13.34 -0.13
C ASN A 263 4.87 11.85 -0.13
N ILE A 264 4.83 11.24 -1.30
CA ILE A 264 5.14 9.81 -1.47
C ILE A 264 6.57 9.44 -1.04
N THR A 265 7.49 10.42 -0.93
CA THR A 265 8.85 10.21 -0.42
C THR A 265 8.90 10.18 1.10
N ASN A 266 7.91 10.73 1.78
CA ASN A 266 7.87 10.84 3.24
C ASN A 266 7.10 9.71 3.93
N TYR A 267 6.32 8.93 3.18
CA TYR A 267 5.55 7.80 3.70
C TYR A 267 5.82 6.53 2.88
N LYS A 268 5.82 5.40 3.56
CA LYS A 268 5.96 4.09 2.91
C LYS A 268 4.66 3.69 2.21
N ASN A 269 4.80 3.02 1.07
CA ASN A 269 3.69 2.44 0.28
C ASN A 269 2.65 3.44 -0.24
N THR A 270 2.93 4.74 -0.20
CA THR A 270 2.06 5.76 -0.79
C THR A 270 2.35 5.93 -2.28
N VAL A 271 1.32 6.33 -3.03
CA VAL A 271 1.39 6.57 -4.46
C VAL A 271 0.70 7.89 -4.81
N ASN A 272 1.10 8.49 -5.93
CA ASN A 272 0.32 9.57 -6.50
C ASN A 272 -1.00 9.04 -7.07
N TYR A 273 -2.05 9.83 -6.94
CA TYR A 273 -3.38 9.44 -7.41
C TYR A 273 -4.09 10.60 -8.11
N LYS A 274 -5.13 10.28 -8.83
CA LYS A 274 -5.97 11.22 -9.53
C LYS A 274 -6.89 11.94 -8.56
N ILE A 275 -6.78 13.26 -8.50
CA ILE A 275 -7.60 14.13 -7.65
C ILE A 275 -8.55 14.90 -8.56
N TYR A 276 -9.85 14.79 -8.28
CA TYR A 276 -10.92 15.35 -9.09
C TYR A 276 -11.38 16.68 -8.52
N LEU A 277 -11.62 17.64 -9.39
CA LEU A 277 -11.99 19.04 -9.05
C LEU A 277 -13.32 19.46 -9.68
N GLY A 278 -14.10 18.51 -10.14
CA GLY A 278 -15.45 18.77 -10.63
C GLY A 278 -16.42 19.12 -9.50
N THR A 279 -17.49 19.81 -9.85
CA THR A 279 -18.54 20.22 -8.91
C THR A 279 -19.89 20.32 -9.63
N THR A 280 -20.98 20.39 -8.86
CA THR A 280 -22.30 20.60 -9.43
C THR A 280 -22.48 22.03 -9.92
N SER A 281 -23.20 22.19 -11.02
CA SER A 281 -23.48 23.52 -11.60
C SER A 281 -24.59 24.31 -10.87
N GLU A 282 -25.33 23.66 -9.96
CA GLU A 282 -26.46 24.26 -9.27
C GLU A 282 -26.62 23.71 -7.85
N TYR A 283 -27.25 24.54 -6.99
CA TYR A 283 -27.66 24.18 -5.63
C TYR A 283 -28.85 23.21 -5.63
N LYS A 284 -28.81 22.14 -6.40
CA LYS A 284 -29.87 21.14 -6.41
C LYS A 284 -29.62 20.06 -5.38
N VAL A 285 -30.73 19.53 -4.85
CA VAL A 285 -30.68 18.26 -4.11
C VAL A 285 -30.28 17.19 -5.09
N ILE A 286 -29.13 16.59 -4.86
CA ILE A 286 -28.68 15.44 -5.63
C ILE A 286 -28.32 14.31 -4.69
N THR A 287 -28.39 13.08 -5.20
CA THR A 287 -27.94 11.91 -4.46
C THR A 287 -26.41 11.99 -4.25
N VAL A 288 -25.91 11.26 -3.27
CA VAL A 288 -24.47 11.14 -3.05
C VAL A 288 -23.77 10.57 -4.29
N SER A 289 -24.43 9.64 -5.02
CA SER A 289 -23.93 9.15 -6.32
C SER A 289 -23.83 10.27 -7.35
N GLY A 290 -24.82 11.16 -7.40
CA GLY A 290 -24.76 12.33 -8.28
C GLY A 290 -23.62 13.28 -7.95
N TRP A 291 -23.31 13.46 -6.66
CA TRP A 291 -22.12 14.20 -6.23
C TRP A 291 -20.82 13.53 -6.69
N TYR A 292 -20.71 12.21 -6.51
CA TYR A 292 -19.55 11.45 -6.96
C TYR A 292 -19.31 11.60 -8.47
N GLU A 293 -20.38 11.54 -9.27
CA GLU A 293 -20.32 11.76 -10.73
C GLU A 293 -19.92 13.21 -11.06
N ALA A 294 -20.48 14.19 -10.33
CA ALA A 294 -20.18 15.61 -10.51
C ALA A 294 -18.70 15.91 -10.24
N GLU A 295 -18.16 15.39 -9.15
CA GLU A 295 -16.74 15.54 -8.79
C GLU A 295 -15.80 15.03 -9.89
N ARG A 296 -16.21 13.98 -10.60
CA ARG A 296 -15.47 13.35 -11.69
C ARG A 296 -15.78 13.90 -13.08
N GLY A 297 -16.70 14.86 -13.16
CA GLY A 297 -17.10 15.47 -14.44
C GLY A 297 -17.78 14.49 -15.40
N THR A 298 -18.44 13.45 -14.88
CA THR A 298 -19.09 12.40 -15.68
C THR A 298 -20.57 12.67 -15.95
N THR A 299 -21.21 13.61 -15.22
CA THR A 299 -22.62 13.97 -15.38
C THR A 299 -22.78 15.26 -16.17
N ALA A 300 -23.83 15.37 -16.97
CA ALA A 300 -24.22 16.62 -17.63
C ALA A 300 -24.55 17.69 -16.57
N GLY A 301 -23.80 18.78 -16.53
CA GLY A 301 -23.86 19.80 -15.50
C GLY A 301 -22.83 19.67 -14.38
N ALA A 302 -22.11 18.54 -14.31
CA ALA A 302 -20.95 18.37 -13.47
C ALA A 302 -19.72 18.92 -14.16
N THR A 303 -19.49 20.19 -14.05
CA THR A 303 -18.31 20.85 -14.63
C THR A 303 -17.63 21.66 -13.57
N ALA A 304 -16.30 21.51 -13.48
CA ALA A 304 -15.52 22.61 -12.98
C ALA A 304 -15.88 23.84 -13.82
N LYS A 305 -16.17 24.98 -13.20
CA LYS A 305 -16.45 26.19 -13.93
C LYS A 305 -15.30 26.43 -14.91
N SER A 306 -15.62 26.56 -16.19
CA SER A 306 -14.62 26.76 -17.26
C SER A 306 -13.71 27.96 -17.05
N SER A 307 -14.12 28.91 -16.20
CA SER A 307 -13.34 30.07 -15.80
C SER A 307 -12.21 29.76 -14.81
N TYR A 308 -12.17 28.58 -14.19
CA TYR A 308 -11.19 28.27 -13.14
C TYR A 308 -10.02 27.44 -13.61
N SER A 309 -10.23 26.54 -14.53
CA SER A 309 -9.19 25.71 -15.12
C SER A 309 -9.78 24.87 -16.25
N SER A 310 -8.97 24.55 -17.23
CA SER A 310 -9.32 23.53 -18.23
C SER A 310 -9.21 22.10 -17.67
N ALA A 311 -8.60 21.92 -16.51
CA ALA A 311 -8.40 20.61 -15.90
C ALA A 311 -9.38 20.36 -14.77
N THR A 312 -10.19 19.30 -14.89
CA THR A 312 -11.07 18.81 -13.83
C THR A 312 -10.36 17.81 -12.91
N THR A 313 -9.15 17.43 -13.24
CA THR A 313 -8.32 16.49 -12.48
C THR A 313 -6.86 16.89 -12.50
N PHE A 314 -6.12 16.49 -11.47
CA PHE A 314 -4.67 16.47 -11.49
C PHE A 314 -4.15 15.25 -10.74
N THR A 315 -2.89 14.89 -10.96
CA THR A 315 -2.24 13.80 -10.25
C THR A 315 -1.32 14.36 -9.16
N GLY A 316 -1.55 13.96 -7.92
CA GLY A 316 -0.78 14.45 -6.77
C GLY A 316 -0.75 13.47 -5.62
N SER A 317 0.01 13.78 -4.58
CA SER A 317 0.21 12.94 -3.41
C SER A 317 -0.82 13.18 -2.30
N VAL A 318 -1.40 14.37 -2.22
CA VAL A 318 -2.29 14.77 -1.13
C VAL A 318 -3.51 15.55 -1.64
N GLY A 319 -4.66 15.23 -1.08
CA GLY A 319 -5.94 15.90 -1.32
C GLY A 319 -6.70 16.11 -0.01
N LEU A 320 -7.99 16.41 -0.15
CA LEU A 320 -8.99 16.45 0.91
C LEU A 320 -10.09 15.43 0.61
N ILE A 321 -10.98 15.20 1.59
CA ILE A 321 -12.20 14.43 1.37
C ILE A 321 -13.14 15.16 0.41
N TYR A 322 -13.90 14.37 -0.34
CA TYR A 322 -14.95 14.87 -1.22
C TYR A 322 -16.29 15.02 -0.49
N PRO A 323 -17.19 15.89 -0.96
CA PRO A 323 -18.58 15.86 -0.53
C PRO A 323 -19.21 14.47 -0.62
N SER A 324 -18.95 13.71 -1.69
CA SER A 324 -19.42 12.33 -1.83
C SER A 324 -18.84 11.39 -0.78
N ASP A 325 -17.58 11.53 -0.38
CA ASP A 325 -16.98 10.74 0.70
C ASP A 325 -17.75 10.95 2.00
N TYR A 326 -18.05 12.22 2.32
CA TYR A 326 -18.87 12.55 3.49
C TYR A 326 -20.28 11.96 3.40
N GLY A 327 -20.92 12.08 2.25
CA GLY A 327 -22.24 11.51 2.03
C GLY A 327 -22.30 9.98 2.20
N TYR A 328 -21.26 9.29 1.77
CA TYR A 328 -21.14 7.83 1.95
C TYR A 328 -20.62 7.43 3.35
N GLY A 329 -20.15 8.36 4.17
CA GLY A 329 -19.62 8.06 5.49
C GLY A 329 -20.67 7.58 6.53
N VAL A 330 -21.95 7.67 6.22
CA VAL A 330 -23.08 7.23 7.05
C VAL A 330 -23.77 6.02 6.41
N LEU A 331 -24.35 5.13 7.23
CA LEU A 331 -25.15 4.00 6.71
C LEU A 331 -26.37 4.49 5.92
N ALA A 332 -26.65 3.86 4.79
CA ALA A 332 -27.88 4.16 4.01
C ALA A 332 -29.16 3.95 4.80
N SER A 333 -29.17 3.05 5.79
CA SER A 333 -30.30 2.82 6.70
C SER A 333 -30.51 3.96 7.71
N ASP A 334 -29.48 4.75 7.98
CA ASP A 334 -29.53 5.84 8.96
C ASP A 334 -29.84 7.20 8.32
N CYS A 335 -29.58 7.34 7.03
CA CYS A 335 -29.71 8.61 6.30
C CYS A 335 -30.05 8.39 4.83
N GLU A 336 -30.91 9.21 4.26
CA GLU A 336 -31.34 9.12 2.84
C GLU A 336 -30.22 9.41 1.83
N ARG A 337 -29.05 9.90 2.30
CA ARG A 337 -27.90 10.23 1.44
C ARG A 337 -28.27 11.17 0.28
N THR A 338 -29.15 12.11 0.55
CA THR A 338 -29.38 13.24 -0.34
C THR A 338 -28.59 14.43 0.16
N MET A 339 -27.84 15.07 -0.72
CA MET A 339 -27.02 16.22 -0.38
C MET A 339 -27.51 17.45 -1.12
N THR A 340 -27.88 18.46 -0.36
CA THR A 340 -27.95 19.84 -0.90
C THR A 340 -26.78 20.62 -0.34
N PRO A 341 -26.39 21.72 -0.97
CA PRO A 341 -25.47 22.66 -0.35
C PRO A 341 -25.98 23.19 1.00
N TYR A 342 -27.28 23.08 1.26
CA TYR A 342 -27.95 23.68 2.42
C TYR A 342 -28.64 22.69 3.36
N ASN A 343 -28.78 21.43 2.97
CA ASN A 343 -29.56 20.45 3.76
C ASN A 343 -29.09 19.02 3.52
N TYR A 344 -27.86 18.68 3.88
CA TYR A 344 -27.56 17.28 4.08
C TYR A 344 -28.34 16.80 5.30
N ASN A 345 -29.57 16.29 5.04
CA ASN A 345 -30.49 15.76 6.02
C ASN A 345 -30.26 16.31 7.44
N GLY A 346 -30.48 17.60 7.67
CA GLY A 346 -30.13 18.35 8.87
C GLY A 346 -30.58 17.75 10.22
N THR A 347 -30.59 16.43 10.30
CA THR A 347 -30.93 15.66 11.48
C THR A 347 -29.67 15.16 12.15
N ALA A 348 -29.60 15.35 13.47
CA ALA A 348 -28.53 14.82 14.29
C ALA A 348 -28.30 13.30 14.12
N SER A 349 -29.33 12.58 13.63
CA SER A 349 -29.24 11.16 13.34
C SER A 349 -28.32 10.83 12.16
N CYS A 350 -28.12 11.72 11.20
CA CYS A 350 -27.22 11.50 10.06
C CYS A 350 -25.77 11.83 10.44
N TYR A 351 -25.47 13.05 10.83
CA TYR A 351 -24.11 13.48 11.04
C TYR A 351 -23.43 12.83 12.26
N ASN A 352 -24.19 12.57 13.36
CA ASN A 352 -23.63 11.89 14.54
C ASN A 352 -23.30 10.41 14.31
N LYS A 353 -23.78 9.83 13.20
CA LYS A 353 -23.48 8.45 12.77
C LYS A 353 -22.50 8.39 11.59
N ASN A 354 -21.94 9.51 11.23
CA ASN A 354 -20.99 9.64 10.14
C ASN A 354 -19.56 9.72 10.71
N TRP A 355 -18.74 8.72 10.43
CA TRP A 355 -17.38 8.67 10.96
C TRP A 355 -16.45 9.79 10.43
N LEU A 356 -16.85 10.45 9.35
CA LEU A 356 -16.12 11.60 8.78
C LEU A 356 -16.51 12.92 9.45
N TYR A 357 -17.54 12.94 10.27
CA TYR A 357 -17.95 14.13 11.01
C TYR A 357 -17.16 14.29 12.32
N GLN A 358 -16.58 15.45 12.54
CA GLN A 358 -15.73 15.70 13.73
C GLN A 358 -16.43 16.45 14.86
N GLY A 359 -17.75 16.69 14.75
CA GLY A 359 -18.46 17.44 15.80
C GLY A 359 -18.19 18.95 15.78
N ASN A 360 -18.58 19.62 16.81
CA ASN A 360 -19.12 20.97 16.88
C ASN A 360 -18.16 22.15 16.93
N SER A 361 -16.86 22.00 16.74
CA SER A 361 -15.93 23.10 17.06
C SER A 361 -15.60 24.02 15.89
N ALA A 362 -15.62 23.51 14.67
CA ALA A 362 -15.34 24.30 13.48
C ALA A 362 -15.88 23.62 12.21
N ALA A 363 -15.99 24.37 11.12
CA ALA A 363 -16.30 23.82 9.81
C ALA A 363 -15.15 22.97 9.30
N GLN A 364 -15.48 21.94 8.49
CA GLN A 364 -14.52 21.01 7.91
C GLN A 364 -14.43 21.27 6.42
N TRP A 365 -13.23 21.59 5.93
CA TRP A 365 -12.99 21.87 4.52
C TRP A 365 -13.05 20.60 3.67
N LEU A 366 -13.68 20.72 2.51
CA LEU A 366 -13.76 19.72 1.45
C LEU A 366 -12.99 20.20 0.22
N ILE A 367 -12.66 19.28 -0.70
CA ILE A 367 -11.83 19.61 -1.85
C ILE A 367 -12.60 20.30 -2.99
N SER A 368 -13.92 20.11 -3.07
CA SER A 368 -14.72 20.55 -4.22
C SER A 368 -14.92 22.04 -4.21
N PRO A 369 -14.60 22.74 -5.34
CA PRO A 369 -14.81 24.16 -5.46
C PRO A 369 -16.29 24.51 -5.56
N GLY A 370 -16.65 25.73 -5.15
CA GLY A 370 -17.98 26.27 -5.33
C GLY A 370 -18.26 26.71 -6.78
N VAL A 371 -19.54 26.78 -7.13
CA VAL A 371 -19.96 27.18 -8.48
C VAL A 371 -20.33 28.64 -8.60
N THR A 372 -20.61 29.29 -7.49
CA THR A 372 -21.13 30.67 -7.47
C THR A 372 -20.05 31.72 -7.40
N SER A 373 -18.92 31.37 -6.80
CA SER A 373 -17.78 32.27 -6.64
C SER A 373 -16.47 31.53 -6.83
N ALA A 374 -15.48 32.21 -7.35
CA ALA A 374 -14.11 31.73 -7.46
C ALA A 374 -13.47 31.46 -6.09
N HIS A 375 -14.02 32.05 -5.07
CA HIS A 375 -13.49 32.06 -3.71
C HIS A 375 -14.19 31.08 -2.77
N ASP A 376 -15.12 30.28 -3.29
CA ASP A 376 -15.91 29.36 -2.48
C ASP A 376 -15.45 27.91 -2.61
N THR A 377 -15.39 27.21 -1.50
CA THR A 377 -15.24 25.76 -1.45
C THR A 377 -16.31 25.17 -0.56
N PHE A 378 -16.58 23.87 -0.74
CA PHE A 378 -17.50 23.17 0.13
C PHE A 378 -16.87 22.90 1.49
N GLN A 379 -17.72 22.95 2.51
CA GLN A 379 -17.36 22.61 3.89
C GLN A 379 -18.51 21.85 4.56
N ILE A 380 -18.20 21.10 5.60
CA ILE A 380 -19.17 20.53 6.53
C ILE A 380 -19.22 21.48 7.73
N GLN A 381 -20.40 22.05 7.99
CA GLN A 381 -20.59 22.94 9.13
C GLN A 381 -20.67 22.16 10.45
N SER A 382 -20.62 22.88 11.56
CA SER A 382 -20.72 22.32 12.92
C SER A 382 -22.03 21.56 13.19
N ASN A 383 -23.07 21.79 12.39
CA ASN A 383 -24.35 21.09 12.43
C ASN A 383 -24.45 19.93 11.42
N GLY A 384 -23.34 19.54 10.82
CA GLY A 384 -23.27 18.43 9.84
C GLY A 384 -23.77 18.76 8.44
N ILE A 385 -24.22 19.97 8.17
CA ILE A 385 -24.70 20.41 6.87
C ILE A 385 -23.51 20.75 5.97
N THR A 386 -23.53 20.28 4.73
CA THR A 386 -22.59 20.78 3.72
C THR A 386 -23.03 22.15 3.23
N SER A 387 -22.13 23.07 3.13
CA SER A 387 -22.38 24.41 2.63
C SER A 387 -21.19 24.93 1.82
N LEU A 388 -21.43 25.97 1.05
CA LEU A 388 -20.35 26.78 0.46
C LEU A 388 -19.93 27.84 1.45
N ASN A 389 -18.62 28.04 1.57
CA ASN A 389 -18.10 29.18 2.27
C ASN A 389 -16.95 29.79 1.49
N SER A 390 -16.85 31.13 1.57
CA SER A 390 -15.72 31.85 1.00
C SER A 390 -14.46 31.53 1.80
N ILE A 391 -13.40 31.17 1.08
CA ILE A 391 -12.07 31.00 1.64
C ILE A 391 -11.27 32.31 1.58
N LEU A 392 -11.82 33.31 0.88
CA LEU A 392 -11.30 34.68 0.84
C LEU A 392 -12.25 35.57 1.63
N GLU A 393 -11.95 35.89 2.86
CA GLU A 393 -12.49 37.08 3.49
C GLU A 393 -11.52 38.24 3.24
N SER A 394 -11.94 39.16 2.35
CA SER A 394 -11.26 40.39 2.15
C SER A 394 -11.24 41.21 3.44
N ASP A 395 -10.15 41.84 3.69
CA ASP A 395 -9.98 43.09 4.40
C ASP A 395 -9.71 43.16 5.87
N ASN A 396 -9.59 42.06 6.63
CA ASN A 396 -9.18 42.25 8.02
C ASN A 396 -8.45 41.06 8.64
N PHE A 397 -7.15 41.05 8.50
CA PHE A 397 -6.24 40.23 9.32
C PHE A 397 -6.46 40.35 10.83
N SER A 398 -7.22 41.31 11.26
CA SER A 398 -7.50 41.55 12.67
C SER A 398 -8.75 40.87 13.20
N ASN A 399 -9.66 40.33 12.34
CA ASN A 399 -10.96 39.89 12.82
C ASN A 399 -11.61 38.69 12.13
N GLY A 400 -10.97 37.90 11.29
CA GLY A 400 -11.75 36.81 10.74
C GLY A 400 -11.16 36.03 9.59
N VAL A 401 -9.96 35.55 9.72
CA VAL A 401 -9.54 34.44 8.88
C VAL A 401 -10.40 33.25 9.22
N THR A 402 -11.18 32.76 8.30
CA THR A 402 -12.04 31.59 8.51
C THR A 402 -11.17 30.35 8.62
N SER A 403 -10.71 30.05 9.83
CA SER A 403 -10.06 28.81 10.13
C SER A 403 -11.09 27.68 10.07
N GLY A 404 -10.69 26.56 9.55
CA GLY A 404 -11.53 25.36 9.49
C GLY A 404 -10.71 24.11 9.76
N LEU A 405 -11.40 23.02 10.01
CA LEU A 405 -10.78 21.72 10.16
C LEU A 405 -10.52 21.09 8.79
N ALA A 406 -9.36 20.47 8.62
CA ALA A 406 -9.08 19.67 7.44
C ALA A 406 -8.25 18.44 7.82
N SER A 407 -8.29 17.44 6.96
CA SER A 407 -7.48 16.24 7.13
C SER A 407 -6.89 15.85 5.79
N PRO A 408 -5.56 15.69 5.69
CA PRO A 408 -4.93 15.26 4.46
C PRO A 408 -5.42 13.88 4.04
N VAL A 409 -5.65 13.71 2.75
CA VAL A 409 -6.00 12.45 2.11
C VAL A 409 -4.85 12.04 1.21
N MET A 410 -4.37 10.81 1.40
CA MET A 410 -3.32 10.19 0.58
C MET A 410 -3.84 8.90 -0.02
N ALA A 411 -3.07 8.33 -0.94
CA ALA A 411 -3.37 7.02 -1.52
C ALA A 411 -2.23 6.04 -1.25
N LEU A 412 -2.62 4.79 -0.96
CA LEU A 412 -1.74 3.64 -0.88
C LEU A 412 -1.90 2.79 -2.13
N SER A 413 -0.83 2.07 -2.51
CA SER A 413 -0.94 1.01 -3.51
C SER A 413 -1.95 -0.05 -3.07
N SER A 414 -2.72 -0.60 -4.01
CA SER A 414 -3.61 -1.74 -3.76
C SER A 414 -2.88 -3.04 -3.41
N ASP A 415 -1.57 -3.11 -3.67
CA ASP A 415 -0.73 -4.29 -3.37
C ASP A 415 -0.30 -4.39 -1.89
N VAL A 416 -0.67 -3.41 -1.06
CA VAL A 416 -0.30 -3.37 0.35
C VAL A 416 -0.84 -4.58 1.10
N LEU A 417 0.05 -5.27 1.80
CA LEU A 417 -0.28 -6.33 2.74
C LEU A 417 -0.29 -5.78 4.16
N VAL A 418 -1.21 -6.26 4.97
CA VAL A 418 -1.36 -5.80 6.36
C VAL A 418 -1.55 -6.96 7.33
N SER A 419 -1.27 -6.69 8.61
CA SER A 419 -1.74 -7.41 9.78
C SER A 419 -2.69 -6.53 10.59
N GLY A 420 -3.32 -7.07 11.63
CA GLY A 420 -4.30 -6.35 12.46
C GLY A 420 -5.74 -6.48 11.94
N SER A 421 -6.69 -5.95 12.70
CA SER A 421 -8.14 -6.08 12.45
C SER A 421 -8.80 -4.78 11.99
N GLY A 422 -8.05 -3.69 11.89
CA GLY A 422 -8.56 -2.37 11.48
C GLY A 422 -9.35 -1.64 12.56
N THR A 423 -9.42 -2.16 13.79
CA THR A 423 -10.04 -1.48 14.91
C THR A 423 -9.15 -0.38 15.46
N LYS A 424 -9.71 0.52 16.27
CA LYS A 424 -8.93 1.59 16.92
C LYS A 424 -7.80 1.06 17.82
N THR A 425 -8.03 -0.09 18.47
CA THR A 425 -7.07 -0.73 19.39
C THR A 425 -6.13 -1.71 18.69
N ASP A 426 -6.48 -2.17 17.49
CA ASP A 426 -5.69 -3.07 16.66
C ASP A 426 -5.78 -2.61 15.19
N PRO A 427 -5.19 -1.45 14.84
CA PRO A 427 -5.24 -0.91 13.49
C PRO A 427 -4.50 -1.81 12.51
N TYR A 428 -4.84 -1.73 11.24
CA TYR A 428 -4.03 -2.35 10.19
C TYR A 428 -2.61 -1.80 10.23
N VAL A 429 -1.62 -2.70 10.14
CA VAL A 429 -0.19 -2.37 10.08
C VAL A 429 0.38 -2.94 8.80
N MET A 430 0.98 -2.10 7.96
CA MET A 430 1.61 -2.49 6.69
C MET A 430 2.83 -3.37 6.94
N GLN A 431 2.97 -4.41 6.09
CA GLN A 431 4.05 -5.41 6.16
C GLN A 431 5.12 -5.15 5.10
#